data_ab0cbe09a9d8ebaa5ac72732823bddc6
#
_entry.id   ab0cbe09a9d8ebaa5ac72732823bddc6
#
_cell.length_a   1.000
_cell.length_b   1.000
_cell.length_c   1.000
_cell.angle_alpha   90.00
_cell.angle_beta   90.00
_cell.angle_gamma   90.00
#
_symmetry.space_group_name_H-M   'P 1'
#
loop_
_entity.id
_entity.type
_entity.pdbx_description
1 polymer ?
#
loop_
_entity_poly.entity_id
_entity_poly.type
_entity_poly.pdbx_seq_one_letter_code
_entity_poly.pdbx_strand_id
1 'polypeptide(L)'
;HQFRSELIQVNRGVGFHNFSKYQDRKNLLFEKYNEYNVEAQRLAVVAARKENYIQSFETRIMVLPSKKKIRGYIAELDRQIIFPDKKGSSDKKEIPDNYYVLHFPKKAFNSQELTKEGKLIVYPRNNVSRTKAECCARGLRKYIIWEQGKGQRVYGIDACSNEIGCRPETFATEFRYLRYVSELRYKIPWYRTTVEHYEELGLTYHAGEDFLDITDGIRAIDEAINFLELQKNDRLGHAIALGICPEDYYMQKHMSVYQSQQDRLDDLIWLLYRSVEWGITISADHREEMKCDARALISDIYGNRQNEINSNLHGDILDAYYASWYLRGDHPRQYEGGAFREIKKLRQDPYEEFMTPKAGNAQLRKFREDKLTASLYYWYHYDVEVKKNAIKQIHFTVKKWYVDLVGEMQKALRKQIAQRGIAIECNPTSNVLISNFKYFMKHPAIVFNHYHLDDRQDEPNLWISINTDDIGVFDTSLSYEYALLFRAITMQRHSEDNWNDDAVYEYLDRLRQNGHEMAFRNATDNSKTRF
;
A
#
# COMPACT_ATOMS: atom_id res chain seq x y z
N HIS A 1 -13.69 19.69 -15.76
CA HIS A 1 -12.97 19.62 -14.50
C HIS A 1 -13.90 19.73 -13.32
N GLN A 2 -14.56 20.90 -13.09
CA GLN A 2 -15.48 21.16 -12.00
C GLN A 2 -16.57 20.06 -11.88
N PHE A 3 -17.15 19.66 -12.99
CA PHE A 3 -18.14 18.57 -13.04
C PHE A 3 -17.59 17.21 -12.59
N ARG A 4 -16.32 16.90 -12.91
CA ARG A 4 -15.66 15.66 -12.43
C ARG A 4 -15.37 15.71 -10.93
N SER A 5 -14.87 16.83 -10.45
CA SER A 5 -14.64 17.07 -9.02
C SER A 5 -15.94 16.96 -8.23
N GLU A 6 -17.02 17.56 -8.73
CA GLU A 6 -18.34 17.49 -8.09
C GLU A 6 -18.86 16.05 -8.04
N LEU A 7 -18.73 15.26 -9.12
CA LEU A 7 -19.15 13.86 -9.15
C LEU A 7 -18.35 12.96 -8.21
N ILE A 8 -17.05 13.22 -8.06
CA ILE A 8 -16.19 12.47 -7.13
C ILE A 8 -16.51 12.86 -5.69
N GLN A 9 -16.79 14.14 -5.43
CA GLN A 9 -17.01 14.68 -4.09
C GLN A 9 -18.46 14.57 -3.57
N VAL A 10 -19.45 14.38 -4.43
CA VAL A 10 -20.88 14.37 -4.05
C VAL A 10 -21.24 13.27 -3.05
N ASN A 11 -20.49 12.18 -3.02
CA ASN A 11 -20.71 11.10 -2.06
C ASN A 11 -19.60 11.06 -1.00
N ARG A 12 -19.61 12.01 -0.10
CA ARG A 12 -18.65 12.25 0.99
C ARG A 12 -18.37 11.07 1.95
N GLY A 13 -18.79 9.88 1.65
CA GLY A 13 -18.60 8.73 2.53
C GLY A 13 -17.84 7.55 1.93
N VAL A 14 -17.52 7.57 0.63
CA VAL A 14 -17.03 6.37 -0.06
C VAL A 14 -15.85 6.64 -1.00
N GLY A 15 -15.14 7.77 -0.81
CA GLY A 15 -13.85 8.14 -1.41
C GLY A 15 -13.52 7.47 -2.75
N PHE A 16 -12.58 6.57 -2.72
CA PHE A 16 -12.06 5.84 -3.87
C PHE A 16 -13.10 5.00 -4.64
N HIS A 17 -14.13 4.46 -3.98
CA HIS A 17 -15.11 3.62 -4.64
C HIS A 17 -15.92 4.34 -5.74
N ASN A 18 -16.28 5.60 -5.52
CA ASN A 18 -16.96 6.40 -6.55
C ASN A 18 -15.99 6.81 -7.66
N PHE A 19 -14.77 7.15 -7.31
CA PHE A 19 -13.70 7.43 -8.26
C PHE A 19 -13.45 6.22 -9.17
N SER A 20 -13.30 5.02 -8.62
CA SER A 20 -13.07 3.81 -9.41
C SER A 20 -14.24 3.49 -10.34
N LYS A 21 -15.49 3.60 -9.87
CA LYS A 21 -16.68 3.44 -10.73
C LYS A 21 -16.69 4.40 -11.91
N TYR A 22 -16.27 5.63 -11.68
CA TYR A 22 -16.21 6.64 -12.73
C TYR A 22 -15.08 6.36 -13.71
N GLN A 23 -13.93 5.95 -13.20
CA GLN A 23 -12.77 5.55 -14.00
C GLN A 23 -13.03 4.29 -14.82
N ASP A 24 -13.74 3.31 -14.27
CA ASP A 24 -14.08 2.06 -14.95
C ASP A 24 -14.98 2.25 -16.18
N ARG A 25 -15.76 3.32 -16.24
CA ARG A 25 -16.59 3.62 -17.42
C ARG A 25 -15.77 3.84 -18.68
N LYS A 26 -14.55 4.40 -18.59
CA LYS A 26 -13.66 4.54 -19.75
C LYS A 26 -13.18 3.18 -20.25
N ASN A 27 -13.06 2.18 -19.37
CA ASN A 27 -12.64 0.84 -19.74
C ASN A 27 -13.60 0.19 -20.73
N LEU A 28 -14.90 0.49 -20.65
CA LEU A 28 -15.88 0.02 -21.64
C LEU A 28 -15.57 0.48 -23.07
N LEU A 29 -14.95 1.66 -23.22
CA LEU A 29 -14.49 2.15 -24.51
C LEU A 29 -13.15 1.52 -24.91
N PHE A 30 -12.22 1.41 -23.95
CA PHE A 30 -10.89 0.85 -24.18
C PHE A 30 -10.89 -0.66 -24.40
N GLU A 31 -11.80 -1.41 -23.76
CA GLU A 31 -11.97 -2.83 -24.01
C GLU A 31 -12.38 -3.12 -25.46
N LYS A 32 -13.16 -2.23 -26.07
CA LYS A 32 -13.59 -2.35 -27.46
C LYS A 32 -12.52 -1.95 -28.48
N TYR A 33 -11.61 -1.02 -28.09
CA TYR A 33 -10.59 -0.45 -28.96
C TYR A 33 -9.26 -0.34 -28.19
N ASN A 34 -8.47 -1.40 -28.20
CA ASN A 34 -7.22 -1.49 -27.44
C ASN A 34 -6.19 -0.41 -27.82
N GLU A 35 -6.24 0.07 -29.07
CA GLU A 35 -5.40 1.19 -29.53
C GLU A 35 -5.61 2.47 -28.73
N TYR A 36 -6.82 2.74 -28.24
CA TYR A 36 -7.09 3.92 -27.42
C TYR A 36 -6.45 3.85 -26.04
N ASN A 37 -6.29 2.65 -25.48
CA ASN A 37 -5.61 2.48 -24.21
C ASN A 37 -4.13 2.85 -24.31
N VAL A 38 -3.46 2.38 -25.35
CA VAL A 38 -2.04 2.68 -25.60
C VAL A 38 -1.85 4.16 -25.92
N GLU A 39 -2.74 4.72 -26.75
CA GLU A 39 -2.70 6.16 -27.08
C GLU A 39 -2.96 7.06 -25.87
N ALA A 40 -3.89 6.69 -24.98
CA ALA A 40 -4.13 7.44 -23.74
C ALA A 40 -2.88 7.46 -22.83
N GLN A 41 -2.18 6.33 -22.72
CA GLN A 41 -0.92 6.25 -21.98
C GLN A 41 0.19 7.08 -22.64
N ARG A 42 0.30 7.02 -23.97
CA ARG A 42 1.23 7.86 -24.74
C ARG A 42 0.98 9.35 -24.48
N LEU A 43 -0.27 9.78 -24.55
CA LEU A 43 -0.65 11.17 -24.31
C LEU A 43 -0.33 11.63 -22.89
N ALA A 44 -0.54 10.77 -21.88
CA ALA A 44 -0.19 11.08 -20.50
C ALA A 44 1.33 11.33 -20.33
N VAL A 45 2.15 10.46 -20.89
CA VAL A 45 3.61 10.62 -20.86
C VAL A 45 4.07 11.85 -21.65
N VAL A 46 3.50 12.07 -22.84
CA VAL A 46 3.81 13.25 -23.67
C VAL A 46 3.42 14.55 -22.95
N ALA A 47 2.27 14.57 -22.27
CA ALA A 47 1.84 15.74 -21.50
C ALA A 47 2.80 16.04 -20.34
N ALA A 48 3.21 15.02 -19.58
CA ALA A 48 4.20 15.18 -18.52
C ALA A 48 5.55 15.71 -19.04
N ARG A 49 5.98 15.25 -20.22
CA ARG A 49 7.24 15.68 -20.84
C ARG A 49 7.27 17.11 -21.37
N LYS A 50 6.14 17.78 -21.50
CA LYS A 50 6.11 19.20 -21.89
C LYS A 50 6.79 20.10 -20.88
N GLU A 51 6.93 19.66 -19.65
CA GLU A 51 7.69 20.35 -18.61
C GLU A 51 9.19 20.07 -18.80
N ASN A 52 9.95 21.05 -19.25
CA ASN A 52 11.36 20.91 -19.67
C ASN A 52 12.36 20.56 -18.54
N TYR A 53 11.91 20.55 -17.29
CA TYR A 53 12.73 20.28 -16.09
C TYR A 53 12.50 18.89 -15.50
N ILE A 54 11.60 18.06 -16.06
CA ILE A 54 11.45 16.67 -15.64
C ILE A 54 12.62 15.85 -16.19
N GLN A 55 13.42 15.30 -15.29
CA GLN A 55 14.60 14.50 -15.63
C GLN A 55 14.24 13.02 -15.86
N SER A 56 13.36 12.48 -15.03
CA SER A 56 12.89 11.09 -15.14
C SER A 56 11.39 10.99 -14.92
N PHE A 57 10.78 9.96 -15.48
CA PHE A 57 9.36 9.72 -15.38
C PHE A 57 9.08 8.25 -15.05
N GLU A 58 8.47 8.03 -13.89
CA GLU A 58 8.06 6.73 -13.43
C GLU A 58 6.63 6.44 -13.88
N THR A 59 6.47 5.56 -14.85
CA THR A 59 5.16 5.20 -15.40
C THR A 59 4.64 3.94 -14.71
N ARG A 60 3.47 4.01 -14.11
CA ARG A 60 2.81 2.85 -13.50
C ARG A 60 1.89 2.17 -14.50
N ILE A 61 2.13 0.88 -14.70
CA ILE A 61 1.36 0.05 -15.64
C ILE A 61 0.93 -1.26 -14.99
N MET A 62 -0.17 -1.84 -15.48
CA MET A 62 -0.72 -3.08 -14.97
C MET A 62 0.24 -4.25 -15.18
N VAL A 63 0.47 -5.06 -14.15
CA VAL A 63 1.23 -6.30 -14.28
C VAL A 63 0.44 -7.33 -15.10
N LEU A 64 1.11 -8.07 -15.99
CA LEU A 64 0.51 -9.08 -16.85
C LEU A 64 0.98 -10.50 -16.47
N PRO A 65 0.18 -11.55 -16.73
CA PRO A 65 0.42 -12.89 -16.16
C PRO A 65 1.54 -13.69 -16.82
N SER A 66 2.21 -13.18 -17.85
CA SER A 66 3.29 -13.92 -18.49
C SER A 66 4.40 -13.02 -19.03
N LYS A 67 5.64 -13.54 -19.04
CA LYS A 67 6.81 -12.89 -19.64
C LYS A 67 6.53 -12.36 -21.05
N LYS A 68 5.90 -13.16 -21.92
CA LYS A 68 5.61 -12.78 -23.31
C LYS A 68 4.68 -11.57 -23.39
N LYS A 69 3.62 -11.56 -22.56
CA LYS A 69 2.65 -10.45 -22.52
C LYS A 69 3.31 -9.17 -21.97
N ILE A 70 4.08 -9.27 -20.87
CA ILE A 70 4.80 -8.12 -20.29
C ILE A 70 5.76 -7.53 -21.33
N ARG A 71 6.58 -8.36 -21.95
CA ARG A 71 7.53 -7.93 -22.99
C ARG A 71 6.86 -7.24 -24.16
N GLY A 72 5.79 -7.85 -24.70
CA GLY A 72 5.05 -7.28 -25.83
C GLY A 72 4.42 -5.94 -25.49
N TYR A 73 3.86 -5.80 -24.28
CA TYR A 73 3.24 -4.56 -23.83
C TYR A 73 4.25 -3.44 -23.61
N ILE A 74 5.36 -3.72 -22.93
CA ILE A 74 6.44 -2.73 -22.73
C ILE A 74 7.05 -2.32 -24.07
N ALA A 75 7.31 -3.27 -24.97
CA ALA A 75 7.86 -2.96 -26.28
C ALA A 75 6.92 -2.07 -27.12
N GLU A 76 5.61 -2.27 -27.01
CA GLU A 76 4.61 -1.43 -27.69
C GLU A 76 4.58 -0.01 -27.10
N LEU A 77 4.57 0.10 -25.76
CA LEU A 77 4.64 1.40 -25.08
C LEU A 77 5.93 2.14 -25.43
N ASP A 78 7.07 1.48 -25.35
CA ASP A 78 8.38 2.09 -25.68
C ASP A 78 8.41 2.58 -27.12
N ARG A 79 7.87 1.80 -28.06
CA ARG A 79 7.79 2.21 -29.46
C ARG A 79 7.00 3.49 -29.65
N GLN A 80 5.91 3.68 -28.93
CA GLN A 80 5.04 4.84 -29.05
C GLN A 80 5.49 6.03 -28.20
N ILE A 81 6.04 5.77 -27.01
CA ILE A 81 6.43 6.81 -26.05
C ILE A 81 7.84 7.32 -26.30
N ILE A 82 8.79 6.41 -26.60
CA ILE A 82 10.22 6.74 -26.71
C ILE A 82 10.63 7.13 -28.13
N PHE A 83 9.93 6.65 -29.15
CA PHE A 83 10.30 6.83 -30.55
C PHE A 83 9.26 7.58 -31.41
N PRO A 84 8.55 8.62 -30.93
CA PRO A 84 7.51 9.23 -31.73
C PRO A 84 8.03 10.02 -32.95
N ASP A 85 9.29 10.49 -32.96
CA ASP A 85 9.79 11.41 -34.00
C ASP A 85 11.23 11.15 -34.45
N LYS A 86 11.41 10.13 -35.31
CA LYS A 86 12.65 10.00 -36.06
C LYS A 86 12.64 10.72 -37.42
N LYS A 87 11.71 11.64 -37.69
CA LYS A 87 11.71 12.44 -38.93
C LYS A 87 12.01 13.89 -38.62
N GLY A 88 13.29 14.22 -38.59
CA GLY A 88 13.76 15.53 -39.05
C GLY A 88 13.84 16.68 -38.06
N SER A 89 13.82 16.50 -36.73
CA SER A 89 14.09 17.60 -35.82
C SER A 89 15.53 17.58 -35.33
N SER A 90 16.27 18.67 -35.63
CA SER A 90 17.64 18.91 -35.19
C SER A 90 17.75 19.26 -33.67
N ASP A 91 16.66 19.42 -32.98
CA ASP A 91 16.63 19.72 -31.57
C ASP A 91 16.72 18.42 -30.78
N LYS A 92 17.92 18.10 -30.33
CA LYS A 92 18.17 17.11 -29.25
C LYS A 92 17.63 17.66 -27.94
N LYS A 93 16.30 17.74 -27.78
CA LYS A 93 15.71 17.82 -26.44
C LYS A 93 16.00 16.49 -25.77
N GLU A 94 16.73 16.53 -24.68
CA GLU A 94 16.95 15.35 -23.83
C GLU A 94 15.57 14.83 -23.42
N ILE A 95 15.25 13.60 -23.87
CA ILE A 95 14.00 12.95 -23.54
C ILE A 95 14.13 12.48 -22.08
N PRO A 96 13.23 12.88 -21.16
CA PRO A 96 13.26 12.40 -19.80
C PRO A 96 13.32 10.89 -19.77
N ASP A 97 14.11 10.36 -18.87
CA ASP A 97 14.25 8.94 -18.72
C ASP A 97 12.92 8.34 -18.22
N ASN A 98 12.33 7.46 -19.02
CA ASN A 98 11.05 6.82 -18.70
C ASN A 98 11.27 5.36 -18.33
N TYR A 99 10.76 4.94 -17.19
CA TYR A 99 10.79 3.56 -16.74
C TYR A 99 9.46 3.15 -16.11
N TYR A 100 9.30 1.86 -15.83
CA TYR A 100 8.02 1.30 -15.42
C TYR A 100 8.08 0.74 -13.99
N VAL A 101 6.98 0.97 -13.25
CA VAL A 101 6.62 0.27 -12.03
C VAL A 101 5.35 -0.53 -12.31
N LEU A 102 5.37 -1.82 -12.07
CA LEU A 102 4.25 -2.70 -12.38
C LEU A 102 3.33 -2.87 -11.17
N HIS A 103 2.05 -2.53 -11.32
CA HIS A 103 1.11 -2.60 -10.22
C HIS A 103 0.19 -3.83 -10.27
N PHE A 104 -0.05 -4.38 -9.08
CA PHE A 104 -1.01 -5.43 -8.80
C PHE A 104 -2.33 -4.79 -8.37
N PRO A 105 -3.46 -5.03 -9.08
CA PRO A 105 -4.73 -4.41 -8.71
C PRO A 105 -5.33 -5.09 -7.49
N LYS A 106 -5.66 -4.32 -6.48
CA LYS A 106 -6.42 -4.75 -5.31
C LYS A 106 -7.89 -4.93 -5.69
N LYS A 107 -8.49 -6.00 -5.20
CA LYS A 107 -9.92 -6.27 -5.32
C LYS A 107 -10.48 -6.68 -3.97
N ALA A 108 -11.52 -6.01 -3.54
CA ALA A 108 -12.21 -6.35 -2.30
C ALA A 108 -12.71 -7.79 -2.30
N PHE A 109 -12.57 -8.47 -1.17
CA PHE A 109 -13.26 -9.71 -0.90
C PHE A 109 -14.77 -9.47 -0.89
N ASN A 110 -15.53 -10.30 -1.55
CA ASN A 110 -16.98 -10.20 -1.55
C ASN A 110 -17.64 -11.55 -1.25
N SER A 111 -18.93 -11.50 -0.88
CA SER A 111 -19.70 -12.69 -0.51
C SER A 111 -19.87 -13.70 -1.66
N GLN A 112 -19.69 -13.28 -2.91
CA GLN A 112 -19.74 -14.19 -4.07
C GLN A 112 -18.54 -15.14 -4.11
N GLU A 113 -17.43 -14.79 -3.43
CA GLU A 113 -16.30 -15.69 -3.26
C GLU A 113 -16.59 -16.84 -2.27
N LEU A 114 -17.69 -16.79 -1.51
CA LEU A 114 -18.11 -17.83 -0.58
C LEU A 114 -18.82 -19.00 -1.27
N THR A 115 -19.39 -18.78 -2.45
CA THR A 115 -20.15 -19.80 -3.17
C THR A 115 -19.85 -19.75 -4.65
N LYS A 116 -19.61 -20.91 -5.26
CA LYS A 116 -19.54 -21.08 -6.70
C LYS A 116 -20.56 -22.14 -7.11
N GLU A 117 -21.49 -21.79 -8.01
CA GLU A 117 -22.55 -22.71 -8.49
C GLU A 117 -23.38 -23.33 -7.34
N GLY A 118 -23.65 -22.54 -6.28
CA GLY A 118 -24.41 -23.02 -5.12
C GLY A 118 -23.66 -23.98 -4.18
N LYS A 119 -22.37 -24.27 -4.44
CA LYS A 119 -21.52 -25.09 -3.58
C LYS A 119 -20.64 -24.22 -2.69
N LEU A 120 -20.48 -24.62 -1.44
CA LEU A 120 -19.52 -24.01 -0.52
C LEU A 120 -18.09 -24.26 -1.02
N ILE A 121 -17.34 -23.18 -1.20
CA ILE A 121 -15.96 -23.23 -1.65
C ILE A 121 -15.03 -22.97 -0.47
N VAL A 122 -14.13 -23.90 -0.22
CA VAL A 122 -13.13 -23.78 0.85
C VAL A 122 -11.84 -23.20 0.25
N TYR A 123 -11.89 -21.91 -0.12
CA TYR A 123 -10.72 -21.15 -0.55
C TYR A 123 -10.33 -20.10 0.49
N PRO A 124 -9.06 -19.70 0.56
CA PRO A 124 -8.64 -18.62 1.45
C PRO A 124 -9.29 -17.28 1.05
N ARG A 125 -9.31 -16.33 1.97
CA ARG A 125 -9.76 -14.95 1.67
C ARG A 125 -8.98 -14.39 0.48
N ASN A 126 -9.67 -13.62 -0.37
CA ASN A 126 -9.11 -12.97 -1.55
C ASN A 126 -8.42 -13.97 -2.52
N ASN A 127 -8.90 -15.21 -2.60
CA ASN A 127 -8.29 -16.28 -3.40
C ASN A 127 -8.11 -15.89 -4.88
N VAL A 128 -9.07 -15.20 -5.47
CA VAL A 128 -9.00 -14.74 -6.86
C VAL A 128 -7.85 -13.76 -7.04
N SER A 129 -7.71 -12.80 -6.12
CA SER A 129 -6.62 -11.82 -6.15
C SER A 129 -5.27 -12.49 -5.91
N ARG A 130 -5.16 -13.38 -4.92
CA ARG A 130 -3.92 -14.15 -4.63
C ARG A 130 -3.46 -15.00 -5.81
N THR A 131 -4.37 -15.78 -6.41
CA THR A 131 -4.03 -16.63 -7.57
C THR A 131 -3.57 -15.81 -8.76
N LYS A 132 -4.24 -14.68 -9.02
CA LYS A 132 -3.84 -13.77 -10.10
C LYS A 132 -2.49 -13.14 -9.82
N ALA A 133 -2.27 -12.69 -8.57
CA ALA A 133 -1.01 -12.07 -8.15
C ALA A 133 0.16 -13.06 -8.25
N GLU A 134 0.01 -14.29 -7.79
CA GLU A 134 1.02 -15.35 -7.95
C GLU A 134 1.38 -15.57 -9.43
N CYS A 135 0.37 -15.72 -10.29
CA CYS A 135 0.59 -15.91 -11.73
C CYS A 135 1.38 -14.74 -12.34
N CYS A 136 0.98 -13.51 -12.01
CA CYS A 136 1.64 -12.30 -12.48
C CYS A 136 3.08 -12.16 -11.93
N ALA A 137 3.29 -12.44 -10.65
CA ALA A 137 4.61 -12.38 -10.02
C ALA A 137 5.59 -13.39 -10.65
N ARG A 138 5.13 -14.62 -10.90
CA ARG A 138 5.91 -15.63 -11.62
C ARG A 138 6.24 -15.21 -13.07
N GLY A 139 5.30 -14.57 -13.74
CA GLY A 139 5.48 -14.01 -15.09
C GLY A 139 6.49 -12.88 -15.12
N LEU A 140 6.36 -11.94 -14.17
CA LEU A 140 7.24 -10.78 -14.03
C LEU A 140 8.67 -11.20 -13.67
N ARG A 141 8.84 -12.12 -12.73
CA ARG A 141 10.16 -12.63 -12.39
C ARG A 141 10.86 -13.25 -13.61
N LYS A 142 10.15 -14.07 -14.40
CA LYS A 142 10.70 -14.64 -15.63
C LYS A 142 11.07 -13.55 -16.65
N TYR A 143 10.32 -12.44 -16.70
CA TYR A 143 10.63 -11.30 -17.54
C TYR A 143 11.93 -10.62 -17.08
N ILE A 144 12.04 -10.27 -15.80
CA ILE A 144 13.21 -9.59 -15.25
C ILE A 144 14.49 -10.41 -15.48
N ILE A 145 14.46 -11.71 -15.15
CA ILE A 145 15.60 -12.61 -15.35
C ILE A 145 16.02 -12.67 -16.83
N TRP A 146 15.05 -12.61 -17.75
CA TRP A 146 15.32 -12.69 -19.19
C TRP A 146 15.89 -11.39 -19.77
N GLU A 147 15.35 -10.22 -19.35
CA GLU A 147 15.71 -8.91 -19.92
C GLU A 147 17.02 -8.35 -19.31
N GLN A 148 17.52 -8.93 -18.27
CA GLN A 148 18.77 -8.48 -17.64
C GLN A 148 19.94 -8.46 -18.63
N GLY A 149 20.66 -7.33 -18.62
CA GLY A 149 21.73 -7.04 -19.57
C GLY A 149 21.25 -6.59 -20.95
N LYS A 150 19.92 -6.45 -21.19
CA LYS A 150 19.33 -6.01 -22.47
C LYS A 150 18.54 -4.70 -22.36
N GLY A 151 18.83 -3.89 -21.36
CA GLY A 151 18.10 -2.65 -21.10
C GLY A 151 16.86 -2.89 -20.25
N GLN A 152 17.04 -3.11 -18.96
CA GLN A 152 15.95 -3.25 -18.00
C GLN A 152 15.06 -2.01 -18.07
N ARG A 153 13.74 -2.25 -18.12
CA ARG A 153 12.73 -1.18 -18.18
C ARG A 153 11.83 -1.16 -16.94
N VAL A 154 11.80 -2.23 -16.15
CA VAL A 154 11.00 -2.36 -14.92
C VAL A 154 11.93 -2.23 -13.72
N TYR A 155 11.65 -1.25 -12.87
CA TYR A 155 12.48 -0.93 -11.69
C TYR A 155 11.73 -1.08 -10.37
N GLY A 156 10.42 -1.31 -10.41
CA GLY A 156 9.66 -1.49 -9.18
C GLY A 156 8.33 -2.19 -9.38
N ILE A 157 7.71 -2.49 -8.26
CA ILE A 157 6.35 -3.02 -8.16
C ILE A 157 5.52 -2.22 -7.17
N ASP A 158 4.20 -2.25 -7.38
CA ASP A 158 3.20 -1.57 -6.57
C ASP A 158 1.96 -2.46 -6.39
N ALA A 159 1.12 -2.17 -5.40
CA ALA A 159 -0.25 -2.65 -5.34
C ALA A 159 -1.19 -1.49 -5.01
N CYS A 160 -2.08 -1.19 -5.94
CA CYS A 160 -2.98 -0.04 -5.89
C CYS A 160 -4.44 -0.45 -6.14
N SER A 161 -5.33 0.50 -6.25
CA SER A 161 -6.78 0.36 -6.34
C SER A 161 -7.45 0.19 -4.97
N ASN A 162 -8.63 -0.42 -4.91
CA ASN A 162 -9.49 -0.50 -3.74
C ASN A 162 -8.80 -1.16 -2.53
N GLU A 163 -8.55 -0.39 -1.47
CA GLU A 163 -7.94 -0.88 -0.23
C GLU A 163 -8.95 -1.59 0.67
N ILE A 164 -10.20 -1.11 0.70
CA ILE A 164 -11.24 -1.68 1.55
C ILE A 164 -11.54 -3.12 1.12
N GLY A 165 -11.36 -4.05 2.06
CA GLY A 165 -11.57 -5.49 1.83
C GLY A 165 -10.44 -6.20 1.07
N CYS A 166 -9.29 -5.54 0.83
CA CYS A 166 -8.11 -6.16 0.24
C CYS A 166 -6.84 -5.75 1.00
N ARG A 167 -6.56 -6.46 2.06
CA ARG A 167 -5.45 -6.16 2.99
C ARG A 167 -4.08 -6.51 2.40
N PRO A 168 -2.98 -5.91 2.94
CA PRO A 168 -1.60 -6.17 2.51
C PRO A 168 -1.20 -7.65 2.50
N GLU A 169 -1.74 -8.45 3.38
CA GLU A 169 -1.53 -9.91 3.43
C GLU A 169 -1.79 -10.62 2.09
N THR A 170 -2.66 -10.04 1.26
CA THR A 170 -3.03 -10.60 -0.05
C THR A 170 -1.86 -10.66 -1.02
N PHE A 171 -0.89 -9.76 -0.88
CA PHE A 171 0.27 -9.63 -1.78
C PHE A 171 1.61 -9.88 -1.08
N ALA A 172 1.58 -10.26 0.19
CA ALA A 172 2.79 -10.37 1.01
C ALA A 172 3.85 -11.32 0.41
N THR A 173 3.43 -12.47 -0.06
CA THR A 173 4.32 -13.46 -0.69
C THR A 173 4.91 -12.96 -2.00
N GLU A 174 4.10 -12.32 -2.85
CA GLU A 174 4.50 -11.82 -4.16
C GLU A 174 5.56 -10.73 -4.04
N PHE A 175 5.36 -9.80 -3.10
CA PHE A 175 6.30 -8.72 -2.84
C PHE A 175 7.65 -9.26 -2.35
N ARG A 176 7.66 -10.16 -1.38
CA ARG A 176 8.89 -10.84 -0.92
C ARG A 176 9.56 -11.63 -2.05
N TYR A 177 8.79 -12.40 -2.82
CA TYR A 177 9.27 -13.20 -3.95
C TYR A 177 9.93 -12.35 -5.04
N LEU A 178 9.40 -11.15 -5.31
CA LEU A 178 9.93 -10.26 -6.33
C LEU A 178 11.09 -9.41 -5.82
N ARG A 179 11.11 -9.04 -4.54
CA ARG A 179 12.26 -8.35 -3.93
C ARG A 179 13.55 -9.14 -4.09
N TYR A 180 13.51 -10.42 -3.77
CA TYR A 180 14.69 -11.27 -3.74
C TYR A 180 14.97 -12.00 -5.06
N VAL A 181 14.67 -11.37 -6.18
CA VAL A 181 14.98 -11.94 -7.51
C VAL A 181 16.47 -12.28 -7.63
N SER A 182 17.35 -11.46 -7.08
CA SER A 182 18.80 -11.66 -7.10
C SER A 182 19.27 -12.91 -6.35
N GLU A 183 18.67 -13.23 -5.20
CA GLU A 183 19.08 -14.38 -4.37
C GLU A 183 18.81 -15.74 -5.01
N LEU A 184 17.80 -15.81 -5.87
CA LEU A 184 17.41 -17.06 -6.53
C LEU A 184 18.26 -17.42 -7.75
N ARG A 185 19.16 -16.53 -8.14
CA ARG A 185 20.11 -16.70 -9.24
C ARG A 185 20.98 -17.93 -9.07
N TYR A 186 21.45 -18.19 -7.86
CA TYR A 186 22.39 -19.27 -7.58
C TYR A 186 21.78 -20.68 -7.62
N LYS A 187 20.47 -20.80 -7.68
CA LYS A 187 19.75 -22.08 -7.62
C LYS A 187 19.33 -22.62 -9.00
N ILE A 188 19.63 -21.90 -10.10
CA ILE A 188 19.26 -22.33 -11.46
C ILE A 188 20.54 -22.77 -12.21
N PRO A 189 20.83 -24.09 -12.31
CA PRO A 189 22.11 -24.60 -12.81
C PRO A 189 22.45 -24.25 -14.25
N TRP A 190 21.45 -24.02 -15.11
CA TRP A 190 21.65 -23.73 -16.56
C TRP A 190 21.73 -22.25 -16.91
N TYR A 191 21.57 -21.36 -15.94
CA TYR A 191 21.68 -19.93 -16.18
C TYR A 191 23.11 -19.44 -15.92
N ARG A 192 24.01 -19.72 -16.85
CA ARG A 192 25.31 -19.07 -16.91
C ARG A 192 25.15 -17.71 -17.57
N THR A 193 24.79 -16.68 -16.82
CA THR A 193 24.88 -15.31 -17.28
C THR A 193 26.08 -14.63 -16.65
N THR A 194 26.85 -13.94 -17.47
CA THR A 194 28.00 -13.11 -17.11
C THR A 194 27.58 -11.77 -16.47
N VAL A 195 26.30 -11.58 -16.13
CA VAL A 195 25.80 -10.34 -15.52
C VAL A 195 26.07 -10.39 -14.02
N GLU A 196 27.01 -9.57 -13.57
CA GLU A 196 27.50 -9.55 -12.19
C GLU A 196 26.54 -8.86 -11.22
N HIS A 197 25.65 -7.98 -11.68
CA HIS A 197 24.70 -7.24 -10.83
C HIS A 197 23.28 -7.29 -11.38
N TYR A 198 22.35 -7.74 -10.53
CA TYR A 198 20.93 -7.61 -10.71
C TYR A 198 20.47 -6.41 -9.90
N GLU A 199 19.81 -5.46 -10.54
CA GLU A 199 19.13 -4.40 -9.83
C GLU A 199 17.92 -4.98 -9.11
N GLU A 200 17.83 -4.76 -7.81
CA GLU A 200 16.67 -5.15 -7.03
C GLU A 200 15.48 -4.26 -7.40
N LEU A 201 14.29 -4.83 -7.38
CA LEU A 201 13.07 -4.05 -7.58
C LEU A 201 12.77 -3.21 -6.34
N GLY A 202 12.50 -1.92 -6.55
CA GLY A 202 11.91 -1.08 -5.53
C GLY A 202 10.47 -1.53 -5.24
N LEU A 203 10.05 -1.44 -3.99
CA LEU A 203 8.69 -1.74 -3.58
C LEU A 203 7.97 -0.46 -3.19
N THR A 204 6.78 -0.26 -3.73
CA THR A 204 5.82 0.71 -3.24
C THR A 204 4.48 0.03 -3.00
N TYR A 205 3.72 0.51 -2.04
CA TYR A 205 2.43 -0.08 -1.69
C TYR A 205 1.47 1.00 -1.25
N HIS A 206 0.32 1.11 -1.92
CA HIS A 206 -0.74 2.02 -1.51
C HIS A 206 -1.37 1.50 -0.22
N ALA A 207 -1.33 2.30 0.84
CA ALA A 207 -1.95 1.98 2.11
C ALA A 207 -2.36 3.25 2.86
N GLY A 208 -3.57 3.24 3.41
CA GLY A 208 -4.10 4.36 4.18
C GLY A 208 -4.58 5.54 3.33
N GLU A 209 -4.92 5.32 2.07
CA GLU A 209 -5.62 6.28 1.22
C GLU A 209 -7.14 6.14 1.35
N ASP A 210 -7.64 4.89 1.34
CA ASP A 210 -9.05 4.56 1.36
C ASP A 210 -9.38 3.72 2.61
N PHE A 211 -10.09 4.31 3.56
CA PHE A 211 -10.40 3.70 4.85
C PHE A 211 -11.72 4.21 5.42
N LEU A 212 -12.38 3.38 6.21
CA LEU A 212 -13.63 3.72 6.90
C LEU A 212 -13.40 4.29 8.30
N ASP A 213 -12.30 3.87 8.94
CA ASP A 213 -11.77 4.40 10.20
C ASP A 213 -10.28 4.73 10.03
N ILE A 214 -9.80 5.80 10.67
CA ILE A 214 -8.36 6.14 10.66
C ILE A 214 -7.53 4.97 11.19
N THR A 215 -8.00 4.30 12.23
CA THR A 215 -7.32 3.13 12.81
C THR A 215 -7.12 2.04 11.78
N ASP A 216 -8.14 1.73 10.98
CA ASP A 216 -8.04 0.77 9.89
C ASP A 216 -7.00 1.18 8.85
N GLY A 217 -6.94 2.47 8.50
CA GLY A 217 -5.96 3.01 7.57
C GLY A 217 -4.51 2.92 8.09
N ILE A 218 -4.27 3.32 9.35
CA ILE A 218 -2.91 3.23 9.95
C ILE A 218 -2.49 1.79 10.21
N ARG A 219 -3.42 0.89 10.57
CA ARG A 219 -3.15 -0.54 10.66
C ARG A 219 -2.79 -1.14 9.30
N ALA A 220 -3.44 -0.71 8.20
CA ALA A 220 -3.07 -1.13 6.85
C ALA A 220 -1.63 -0.74 6.49
N ILE A 221 -1.18 0.43 6.92
CA ILE A 221 0.20 0.88 6.74
C ILE A 221 1.17 -0.02 7.53
N ASP A 222 0.87 -0.29 8.81
CA ASP A 222 1.69 -1.17 9.65
C ASP A 222 1.74 -2.61 9.10
N GLU A 223 0.61 -3.14 8.62
CA GLU A 223 0.54 -4.43 7.93
C GLU A 223 1.39 -4.44 6.66
N ALA A 224 1.33 -3.40 5.83
CA ALA A 224 2.16 -3.30 4.63
C ALA A 224 3.64 -3.35 4.99
N ILE A 225 4.06 -2.57 5.98
CA ILE A 225 5.46 -2.53 6.43
C ILE A 225 5.93 -3.91 6.90
N ASN A 226 5.13 -4.60 7.72
CA ASN A 226 5.56 -5.85 8.36
C ASN A 226 5.34 -7.08 7.48
N PHE A 227 4.20 -7.19 6.77
CA PHE A 227 3.88 -8.39 5.99
C PHE A 227 4.62 -8.44 4.65
N LEU A 228 4.84 -7.28 4.01
CA LEU A 228 5.61 -7.20 2.77
C LEU A 228 7.11 -7.07 3.02
N GLU A 229 7.53 -6.92 4.28
CA GLU A 229 8.91 -6.65 4.68
C GLU A 229 9.47 -5.38 4.02
N LEU A 230 8.68 -4.26 4.04
CA LEU A 230 9.16 -2.98 3.53
C LEU A 230 10.36 -2.48 4.36
N GLN A 231 11.34 -1.96 3.68
CA GLN A 231 12.61 -1.53 4.28
C GLN A 231 13.10 -0.21 3.68
N LYS A 232 14.29 0.21 4.06
CA LYS A 232 14.89 1.45 3.57
C LYS A 232 14.83 1.54 2.05
N ASN A 233 14.44 2.68 1.54
CA ASN A 233 14.23 3.04 0.13
C ASN A 233 12.97 2.44 -0.52
N ASP A 234 12.15 1.66 0.21
CA ASP A 234 10.79 1.35 -0.23
C ASP A 234 9.86 2.52 0.07
N ARG A 235 8.69 2.50 -0.55
CA ARG A 235 7.73 3.60 -0.44
C ARG A 235 6.35 3.11 -0.03
N LEU A 236 5.60 4.00 0.60
CA LEU A 236 4.16 3.88 0.84
C LEU A 236 3.44 4.87 -0.07
N GLY A 237 2.46 4.41 -0.82
CA GLY A 237 1.60 5.28 -1.61
C GLY A 237 0.57 5.99 -0.72
N HIS A 238 0.48 7.30 -0.83
CA HIS A 238 -0.44 8.22 -0.16
C HIS A 238 -0.32 8.29 1.37
N ALA A 239 -0.55 7.19 2.08
CA ALA A 239 -0.49 7.08 3.55
C ALA A 239 -1.29 8.18 4.30
N ILE A 240 -2.42 8.63 3.73
CA ILE A 240 -3.21 9.77 4.22
C ILE A 240 -3.65 9.57 5.67
N ALA A 241 -4.09 8.35 6.02
CA ALA A 241 -4.52 7.99 7.37
C ALA A 241 -3.47 8.32 8.44
N LEU A 242 -2.19 8.40 8.06
CA LEU A 242 -1.07 8.66 8.97
C LEU A 242 -0.92 10.14 9.35
N GLY A 243 -1.52 11.07 8.60
CA GLY A 243 -1.30 12.51 8.77
C GLY A 243 -2.54 13.38 8.79
N ILE A 244 -3.74 12.85 8.55
CA ILE A 244 -4.97 13.62 8.73
C ILE A 244 -5.25 13.86 10.21
N CYS A 245 -5.87 14.99 10.53
CA CYS A 245 -6.29 15.32 11.88
C CYS A 245 -7.44 14.42 12.33
N PRO A 246 -7.28 13.58 13.39
CA PRO A 246 -8.34 12.69 13.84
C PRO A 246 -9.59 13.44 14.31
N GLU A 247 -9.45 14.57 14.98
CA GLU A 247 -10.59 15.37 15.44
C GLU A 247 -11.44 15.85 14.27
N ASP A 248 -10.81 16.46 13.26
CA ASP A 248 -11.51 16.92 12.06
C ASP A 248 -12.23 15.77 11.34
N TYR A 249 -11.57 14.63 11.20
CA TYR A 249 -12.11 13.47 10.53
C TYR A 249 -13.35 12.90 11.24
N TYR A 250 -13.24 12.65 12.56
CA TYR A 250 -14.36 12.09 13.30
C TYR A 250 -15.51 13.08 13.51
N MET A 251 -15.21 14.39 13.65
CA MET A 251 -16.25 15.41 13.67
C MET A 251 -17.05 15.48 12.36
N GLN A 252 -16.37 15.38 11.20
CA GLN A 252 -17.04 15.32 9.90
C GLN A 252 -17.92 14.07 9.74
N LYS A 253 -17.58 12.98 10.41
CA LYS A 253 -18.38 11.75 10.49
C LYS A 253 -19.39 11.72 11.64
N HIS A 254 -19.62 12.86 12.30
CA HIS A 254 -20.51 12.94 13.47
C HIS A 254 -20.16 11.95 14.58
N MET A 255 -18.86 11.75 14.83
CA MET A 255 -18.33 10.81 15.82
C MET A 255 -18.87 9.37 15.65
N SER A 256 -19.06 8.94 14.41
CA SER A 256 -19.73 7.69 14.06
C SER A 256 -19.00 6.96 12.95
N VAL A 257 -18.75 5.66 13.12
CA VAL A 257 -18.05 4.80 12.14
C VAL A 257 -18.89 3.55 11.85
N TYR A 258 -18.94 3.21 10.57
CA TYR A 258 -19.50 1.96 10.05
C TYR A 258 -18.40 1.17 9.37
N GLN A 259 -18.18 -0.06 9.83
CA GLN A 259 -17.19 -0.96 9.23
C GLN A 259 -17.55 -2.43 9.47
N SER A 260 -16.80 -3.35 8.89
CA SER A 260 -17.04 -4.77 9.13
C SER A 260 -16.68 -5.18 10.57
N GLN A 261 -17.31 -6.23 11.10
CA GLN A 261 -16.95 -6.82 12.40
C GLN A 261 -15.47 -7.22 12.43
N GLN A 262 -14.95 -7.74 11.31
CA GLN A 262 -13.55 -8.13 11.21
C GLN A 262 -12.61 -6.93 11.35
N ASP A 263 -12.87 -5.85 10.60
CA ASP A 263 -12.01 -4.67 10.65
C ASP A 263 -12.04 -4.05 12.05
N ARG A 264 -13.22 -3.98 12.68
CA ARG A 264 -13.33 -3.48 14.05
C ARG A 264 -12.56 -4.34 15.07
N LEU A 265 -12.68 -5.66 14.99
CA LEU A 265 -11.93 -6.56 15.86
C LEU A 265 -10.42 -6.38 15.67
N ASP A 266 -9.97 -6.36 14.42
CA ASP A 266 -8.55 -6.19 14.10
C ASP A 266 -8.02 -4.83 14.58
N ASP A 267 -8.80 -3.75 14.46
CA ASP A 267 -8.44 -2.41 14.95
C ASP A 267 -8.28 -2.40 16.48
N LEU A 268 -9.23 -2.98 17.21
CA LEU A 268 -9.14 -3.06 18.67
C LEU A 268 -7.92 -3.86 19.14
N ILE A 269 -7.69 -5.01 18.53
CA ILE A 269 -6.53 -5.86 18.83
C ILE A 269 -5.22 -5.13 18.48
N TRP A 270 -5.15 -4.48 17.33
CA TRP A 270 -3.98 -3.72 16.91
C TRP A 270 -3.70 -2.56 17.89
N LEU A 271 -4.71 -1.78 18.28
CA LEU A 271 -4.58 -0.71 19.27
C LEU A 271 -4.09 -1.24 20.63
N LEU A 272 -4.68 -2.34 21.13
CA LEU A 272 -4.34 -2.92 22.43
C LEU A 272 -2.88 -3.37 22.52
N TYR A 273 -2.35 -3.99 21.48
CA TYR A 273 -1.02 -4.59 21.49
C TYR A 273 0.05 -3.64 20.99
N ARG A 274 -0.20 -2.92 19.88
CA ARG A 274 0.78 -1.94 19.37
C ARG A 274 0.99 -0.76 20.30
N SER A 275 -0.06 -0.32 21.04
CA SER A 275 0.13 0.73 22.05
C SER A 275 1.15 0.30 23.13
N VAL A 276 1.11 -0.96 23.58
CA VAL A 276 2.10 -1.49 24.53
C VAL A 276 3.50 -1.54 23.90
N GLU A 277 3.62 -2.07 22.69
CA GLU A 277 4.90 -2.19 21.99
C GLU A 277 5.55 -0.83 21.73
N TRP A 278 4.73 0.20 21.50
CA TRP A 278 5.20 1.57 21.21
C TRP A 278 5.23 2.48 22.44
N GLY A 279 4.94 1.94 23.64
CA GLY A 279 5.02 2.69 24.90
C GLY A 279 3.90 3.72 25.07
N ILE A 280 2.76 3.56 24.39
CA ILE A 280 1.60 4.46 24.51
C ILE A 280 0.73 4.00 25.67
N THR A 281 0.44 4.93 26.58
CA THR A 281 -0.36 4.65 27.77
C THR A 281 -1.85 4.77 27.46
N ILE A 282 -2.60 3.71 27.75
CA ILE A 282 -4.06 3.69 27.73
C ILE A 282 -4.54 3.48 29.17
N SER A 283 -5.53 4.26 29.64
CA SER A 283 -6.09 4.06 30.98
C SER A 283 -6.64 2.65 31.17
N ALA A 284 -6.66 2.15 32.41
CA ALA A 284 -7.15 0.82 32.71
C ALA A 284 -8.60 0.62 32.25
N ASP A 285 -9.45 1.61 32.47
CA ASP A 285 -10.86 1.56 32.08
C ASP A 285 -11.05 1.48 30.56
N HIS A 286 -10.34 2.32 29.79
CA HIS A 286 -10.42 2.31 28.33
C HIS A 286 -9.84 1.02 27.75
N ARG A 287 -8.76 0.51 28.35
CA ARG A 287 -8.17 -0.77 27.95
C ARG A 287 -9.15 -1.92 28.16
N GLU A 288 -9.85 -1.94 29.32
CA GLU A 288 -10.83 -2.99 29.61
C GLU A 288 -12.07 -2.87 28.72
N GLU A 289 -12.54 -1.65 28.42
CA GLU A 289 -13.59 -1.41 27.43
C GLU A 289 -13.22 -2.03 26.07
N MET A 290 -12.03 -1.74 25.53
CA MET A 290 -11.58 -2.32 24.26
C MET A 290 -11.47 -3.84 24.30
N LYS A 291 -11.01 -4.42 25.43
CA LYS A 291 -10.93 -5.87 25.58
C LYS A 291 -12.31 -6.53 25.62
N CYS A 292 -13.28 -5.93 26.28
CA CYS A 292 -14.65 -6.43 26.33
C CYS A 292 -15.26 -6.41 24.91
N ASP A 293 -15.11 -5.31 24.17
CA ASP A 293 -15.60 -5.20 22.80
C ASP A 293 -14.92 -6.25 21.90
N ALA A 294 -13.60 -6.42 22.00
CA ALA A 294 -12.86 -7.40 21.21
C ALA A 294 -13.31 -8.84 21.49
N ARG A 295 -13.54 -9.20 22.78
CA ARG A 295 -14.04 -10.54 23.15
C ARG A 295 -15.46 -10.78 22.62
N ALA A 296 -16.32 -9.77 22.66
CA ALA A 296 -17.67 -9.86 22.10
C ALA A 296 -17.61 -10.11 20.57
N LEU A 297 -16.77 -9.37 19.86
CA LEU A 297 -16.58 -9.56 18.40
C LEU A 297 -15.97 -10.94 18.07
N ILE A 298 -15.04 -11.44 18.88
CA ILE A 298 -14.54 -12.81 18.69
C ILE A 298 -15.67 -13.82 18.85
N SER A 299 -16.52 -13.66 19.86
CA SER A 299 -17.69 -14.53 20.06
C SER A 299 -18.67 -14.46 18.87
N ASP A 300 -18.92 -13.28 18.33
CA ASP A 300 -19.81 -13.08 17.19
C ASP A 300 -19.26 -13.67 15.90
N ILE A 301 -17.96 -13.51 15.66
CA ILE A 301 -17.30 -13.96 14.41
C ILE A 301 -17.01 -15.46 14.47
N TYR A 302 -16.48 -15.96 15.59
CA TYR A 302 -15.98 -17.33 15.74
C TYR A 302 -16.87 -18.21 16.62
N GLY A 303 -18.14 -17.81 16.88
CA GLY A 303 -19.05 -18.54 17.78
C GLY A 303 -19.27 -20.00 17.39
N ASN A 304 -19.25 -20.33 16.10
CA ASN A 304 -19.31 -21.70 15.61
C ASN A 304 -18.05 -22.54 15.94
N ARG A 305 -16.99 -21.92 16.46
CA ARG A 305 -15.72 -22.56 16.88
C ARG A 305 -15.46 -22.50 18.39
N GLN A 306 -16.47 -22.09 19.19
CA GLN A 306 -16.29 -21.84 20.61
C GLN A 306 -15.78 -23.08 21.38
N ASN A 307 -16.22 -24.27 21.00
CA ASN A 307 -15.76 -25.52 21.66
C ASN A 307 -14.28 -25.79 21.40
N GLU A 308 -13.83 -25.59 20.14
CA GLU A 308 -12.44 -25.76 19.75
C GLU A 308 -11.56 -24.67 20.38
N ILE A 309 -12.06 -23.44 20.48
CA ILE A 309 -11.38 -22.35 21.19
C ILE A 309 -11.19 -22.75 22.64
N ASN A 310 -12.25 -23.10 23.36
CA ASN A 310 -12.19 -23.44 24.79
C ASN A 310 -11.28 -24.64 25.08
N SER A 311 -11.24 -25.63 24.20
CA SER A 311 -10.40 -26.82 24.40
C SER A 311 -8.91 -26.60 24.12
N ASN A 312 -8.54 -25.54 23.41
CA ASN A 312 -7.14 -25.23 23.06
C ASN A 312 -6.65 -23.89 23.67
N LEU A 313 -7.48 -23.23 24.47
CA LEU A 313 -7.15 -21.94 25.06
C LEU A 313 -6.17 -22.11 26.23
N HIS A 314 -5.01 -21.53 26.12
CA HIS A 314 -4.03 -21.43 27.20
C HIS A 314 -3.72 -19.94 27.41
N GLY A 315 -4.41 -19.28 28.35
CA GLY A 315 -4.28 -17.85 28.60
C GLY A 315 -5.44 -17.00 28.05
N ASP A 316 -5.17 -15.79 27.57
CA ASP A 316 -6.20 -14.92 27.04
C ASP A 316 -6.41 -15.16 25.52
N ILE A 317 -7.66 -15.26 25.11
CA ILE A 317 -8.03 -15.38 23.69
C ILE A 317 -7.53 -14.21 22.85
N LEU A 318 -7.40 -13.03 23.46
CA LEU A 318 -6.90 -11.84 22.77
C LEU A 318 -5.41 -11.99 22.37
N ASP A 319 -4.60 -12.66 23.23
CA ASP A 319 -3.19 -12.95 22.91
C ASP A 319 -3.07 -13.91 21.73
N ALA A 320 -3.86 -14.97 21.73
CA ALA A 320 -3.90 -15.93 20.61
C ALA A 320 -4.41 -15.27 19.32
N TYR A 321 -5.39 -14.37 19.43
CA TYR A 321 -5.91 -13.64 18.28
C TYR A 321 -4.86 -12.66 17.72
N TYR A 322 -4.18 -11.88 18.56
CA TYR A 322 -3.10 -11.01 18.14
C TYR A 322 -1.98 -11.79 17.45
N ALA A 323 -1.58 -12.91 18.03
CA ALA A 323 -0.60 -13.80 17.41
C ALA A 323 -1.07 -14.29 16.02
N SER A 324 -2.33 -14.67 15.90
CA SER A 324 -2.94 -15.08 14.61
C SER A 324 -2.98 -13.93 13.59
N TRP A 325 -3.32 -12.71 14.02
CA TRP A 325 -3.26 -11.54 13.16
C TRP A 325 -1.83 -11.30 12.64
N TYR A 326 -0.84 -11.43 13.51
CA TYR A 326 0.57 -11.23 13.13
C TYR A 326 1.05 -12.27 12.10
N LEU A 327 0.48 -13.48 12.12
CA LEU A 327 0.78 -14.53 11.13
C LEU A 327 0.19 -14.25 9.73
N ARG A 328 -0.67 -13.24 9.54
CA ARG A 328 -1.29 -12.97 8.22
C ARG A 328 -0.28 -12.63 7.13
N GLY A 329 0.93 -12.27 7.49
CA GLY A 329 2.04 -12.18 6.55
C GLY A 329 2.47 -13.53 5.92
N ASP A 330 2.10 -14.66 6.52
CA ASP A 330 2.32 -16.00 5.95
C ASP A 330 1.31 -16.30 4.82
N HIS A 331 1.69 -17.19 3.91
CA HIS A 331 0.78 -17.63 2.86
C HIS A 331 -0.23 -18.68 3.38
N PRO A 332 -1.54 -18.54 3.13
CA PRO A 332 -2.55 -19.46 3.67
C PRO A 332 -2.34 -20.94 3.39
N ARG A 333 -1.71 -21.32 2.28
CA ARG A 333 -1.38 -22.73 1.98
C ARG A 333 -0.55 -23.42 3.05
N GLN A 334 0.20 -22.68 3.85
CA GLN A 334 1.00 -23.23 4.97
C GLN A 334 0.11 -23.77 6.10
N TYR A 335 -1.16 -23.40 6.12
CA TYR A 335 -2.10 -23.73 7.19
C TYR A 335 -3.26 -24.61 6.71
N GLU A 336 -3.20 -25.15 5.49
CA GLU A 336 -4.23 -26.08 5.01
C GLU A 336 -4.32 -27.30 5.93
N GLY A 337 -5.52 -27.51 6.50
CA GLY A 337 -5.76 -28.55 7.51
C GLY A 337 -5.66 -28.08 8.97
N GLY A 338 -5.58 -26.76 9.22
CA GLY A 338 -5.72 -26.17 10.56
C GLY A 338 -4.45 -26.12 11.40
N ALA A 339 -3.31 -26.48 10.84
CA ALA A 339 -2.01 -26.38 11.51
C ALA A 339 -0.96 -25.85 10.53
N PHE A 340 0.03 -25.14 11.08
CA PHE A 340 1.18 -24.72 10.27
C PHE A 340 1.96 -25.94 9.77
N ARG A 341 2.23 -25.95 8.49
CA ARG A 341 3.07 -26.96 7.84
C ARG A 341 4.10 -26.27 6.99
N GLU A 342 5.36 -26.42 7.37
CA GLU A 342 6.44 -26.06 6.47
C GLU A 342 6.32 -26.93 5.22
N ILE A 343 6.06 -26.30 4.06
CA ILE A 343 6.02 -27.03 2.79
C ILE A 343 7.44 -27.56 2.55
N LYS A 344 7.67 -28.83 2.85
CA LYS A 344 8.96 -29.47 2.56
C LYS A 344 9.19 -29.37 1.07
N LYS A 345 10.35 -28.87 0.70
CA LYS A 345 10.84 -28.65 -0.66
C LYS A 345 10.79 -29.92 -1.50
N LEU A 346 9.60 -30.38 -1.87
CA LEU A 346 9.41 -31.55 -2.74
C LEU A 346 9.77 -31.28 -4.19
N ARG A 347 9.74 -30.02 -4.61
CA ARG A 347 10.28 -29.53 -5.87
C ARG A 347 10.83 -28.13 -5.59
N GLN A 348 11.96 -27.80 -6.14
CA GLN A 348 12.65 -26.51 -6.03
C GLN A 348 11.84 -25.37 -6.66
N ASP A 349 10.62 -25.12 -6.17
CA ASP A 349 9.86 -23.95 -6.57
C ASP A 349 10.30 -22.76 -5.71
N PRO A 350 10.98 -21.79 -6.31
CA PRO A 350 11.47 -20.64 -5.59
C PRO A 350 10.38 -19.80 -4.89
N TYR A 351 9.15 -19.86 -5.35
CA TYR A 351 8.03 -19.13 -4.76
C TYR A 351 7.69 -19.62 -3.34
N GLU A 352 7.84 -20.93 -3.10
CA GLU A 352 7.54 -21.54 -1.80
C GLU A 352 8.43 -21.00 -0.67
N GLU A 353 9.65 -20.57 -0.99
CA GLU A 353 10.59 -20.01 0.00
C GLU A 353 10.12 -18.66 0.57
N PHE A 354 9.21 -17.97 -0.12
CA PHE A 354 8.70 -16.65 0.26
C PHE A 354 7.28 -16.70 0.84
N MET A 355 6.71 -17.89 1.02
CA MET A 355 5.40 -18.07 1.62
C MET A 355 5.37 -17.66 3.10
N THR A 356 6.53 -17.56 3.75
CA THR A 356 6.70 -17.00 5.09
C THR A 356 7.70 -15.86 5.05
N PRO A 357 7.61 -14.84 5.94
CA PRO A 357 8.64 -13.82 6.10
C PRO A 357 10.01 -14.44 6.35
N LYS A 358 11.04 -13.87 5.72
CA LYS A 358 12.43 -14.33 5.89
C LYS A 358 13.04 -13.94 7.24
N ALA A 359 12.61 -12.80 7.79
CA ALA A 359 13.06 -12.37 9.10
C ALA A 359 12.70 -13.44 10.13
N GLY A 360 13.66 -14.30 10.45
CA GLY A 360 13.53 -15.39 11.41
C GLY A 360 13.30 -14.87 12.81
N ASN A 361 12.07 -14.42 13.11
CA ASN A 361 11.68 -14.00 14.43
C ASN A 361 11.30 -15.23 15.25
N ALA A 362 11.99 -15.46 16.36
CA ALA A 362 11.69 -16.54 17.31
C ALA A 362 10.23 -16.48 17.80
N GLN A 363 9.65 -15.29 17.87
CA GLN A 363 8.25 -15.08 18.23
C GLN A 363 7.29 -15.63 17.17
N LEU A 364 7.55 -15.38 15.88
CA LEU A 364 6.74 -15.94 14.78
C LEU A 364 6.76 -17.46 14.78
N ARG A 365 7.90 -18.08 15.13
CA ARG A 365 7.98 -19.55 15.26
C ARG A 365 7.06 -20.05 16.36
N LYS A 366 7.08 -19.41 17.54
CA LYS A 366 6.17 -19.76 18.65
C LYS A 366 4.71 -19.61 18.26
N PHE A 367 4.36 -18.53 17.53
CA PHE A 367 3.00 -18.31 17.05
C PHE A 367 2.54 -19.40 16.08
N ARG A 368 3.42 -19.85 15.17
CA ARG A 368 3.11 -20.95 14.22
C ARG A 368 2.95 -22.30 14.91
N GLU A 369 3.67 -22.54 16.00
CA GLU A 369 3.62 -23.78 16.79
C GLU A 369 2.41 -23.83 17.73
N ASP A 370 1.85 -22.67 18.12
CA ASP A 370 0.66 -22.61 18.96
C ASP A 370 -0.60 -23.04 18.18
N LYS A 371 -1.27 -24.06 18.71
CA LYS A 371 -2.39 -24.72 18.05
C LYS A 371 -3.60 -23.80 17.88
N LEU A 372 -3.95 -23.00 18.90
CA LEU A 372 -5.09 -22.09 18.82
C LEU A 372 -4.81 -20.97 17.86
N THR A 373 -3.63 -20.37 17.92
CA THR A 373 -3.17 -19.32 16.99
C THR A 373 -3.25 -19.78 15.54
N ALA A 374 -2.71 -20.96 15.24
CA ALA A 374 -2.77 -21.55 13.91
C ALA A 374 -4.21 -21.87 13.46
N SER A 375 -5.07 -22.30 14.39
CA SER A 375 -6.49 -22.56 14.11
C SER A 375 -7.27 -21.28 13.83
N LEU A 376 -7.05 -20.21 14.61
CA LEU A 376 -7.66 -18.90 14.37
C LEU A 376 -7.25 -18.34 12.98
N TYR A 377 -5.98 -18.47 12.62
CA TYR A 377 -5.49 -18.12 11.29
C TYR A 377 -6.19 -18.95 10.19
N TYR A 378 -6.28 -20.25 10.38
CA TYR A 378 -6.96 -21.13 9.44
C TYR A 378 -8.44 -20.76 9.28
N TRP A 379 -9.17 -20.55 10.37
CA TRP A 379 -10.58 -20.19 10.32
C TRP A 379 -10.79 -18.81 9.67
N TYR A 380 -9.95 -17.85 9.96
CA TYR A 380 -9.97 -16.54 9.30
C TYR A 380 -9.94 -16.68 7.78
N HIS A 381 -9.11 -17.56 7.24
CA HIS A 381 -8.94 -17.74 5.81
C HIS A 381 -9.95 -18.71 5.17
N TYR A 382 -10.27 -19.80 5.84
CA TYR A 382 -10.95 -20.94 5.21
C TYR A 382 -12.36 -21.20 5.74
N ASP A 383 -12.69 -20.85 7.00
CA ASP A 383 -14.01 -21.12 7.56
C ASP A 383 -15.08 -20.20 6.96
N VAL A 384 -16.10 -20.80 6.36
CA VAL A 384 -17.14 -20.07 5.64
C VAL A 384 -18.03 -19.27 6.58
N GLU A 385 -18.38 -19.81 7.74
CA GLU A 385 -19.23 -19.10 8.70
C GLU A 385 -18.47 -17.95 9.35
N VAL A 386 -17.21 -18.16 9.70
CA VAL A 386 -16.32 -17.07 10.17
C VAL A 386 -16.25 -15.96 9.13
N LYS A 387 -16.04 -16.28 7.83
CA LYS A 387 -16.01 -15.27 6.78
C LYS A 387 -17.33 -14.53 6.61
N LYS A 388 -18.47 -15.21 6.72
CA LYS A 388 -19.81 -14.59 6.65
C LYS A 388 -20.07 -13.66 7.82
N ASN A 389 -19.73 -14.08 9.04
CA ASN A 389 -19.90 -13.25 10.23
C ASN A 389 -18.98 -12.04 10.17
N ALA A 390 -17.74 -12.23 9.76
CA ALA A 390 -16.70 -11.23 9.69
C ALA A 390 -17.07 -10.01 8.80
N ILE A 391 -17.82 -10.20 7.71
CA ILE A 391 -18.22 -9.11 6.79
C ILE A 391 -19.49 -8.37 7.22
N LYS A 392 -20.18 -8.81 8.29
CA LYS A 392 -21.33 -8.10 8.83
C LYS A 392 -20.92 -6.69 9.26
N GLN A 393 -21.73 -5.71 8.88
CA GLN A 393 -21.45 -4.32 9.23
C GLN A 393 -21.89 -4.03 10.65
N ILE A 394 -21.07 -3.29 11.36
CA ILE A 394 -21.37 -2.75 12.67
C ILE A 394 -21.18 -1.24 12.69
N HIS A 395 -21.86 -0.62 13.62
CA HIS A 395 -21.75 0.79 13.92
C HIS A 395 -21.22 0.98 15.33
N PHE A 396 -20.31 1.93 15.51
CA PHE A 396 -19.88 2.36 16.84
C PHE A 396 -19.72 3.87 16.92
N THR A 397 -19.95 4.41 18.11
CA THR A 397 -19.75 5.82 18.42
C THR A 397 -18.32 6.05 18.88
N VAL A 398 -17.65 6.99 18.25
CA VAL A 398 -16.27 7.37 18.58
C VAL A 398 -16.29 8.28 19.81
N LYS A 399 -15.52 7.89 20.84
CA LYS A 399 -15.33 8.67 22.06
C LYS A 399 -14.09 9.56 21.94
N LYS A 400 -14.04 10.65 22.71
CA LYS A 400 -12.89 11.59 22.67
C LYS A 400 -11.56 10.90 22.95
N TRP A 401 -11.50 10.02 23.96
CA TRP A 401 -10.27 9.29 24.29
C TRP A 401 -9.76 8.40 23.13
N TYR A 402 -10.68 7.89 22.31
CA TYR A 402 -10.32 7.11 21.12
C TYR A 402 -9.66 8.00 20.06
N VAL A 403 -10.20 9.21 19.85
CA VAL A 403 -9.62 10.22 18.94
C VAL A 403 -8.18 10.55 19.36
N ASP A 404 -7.98 10.79 20.66
CA ASP A 404 -6.66 11.12 21.22
C ASP A 404 -5.68 9.94 21.04
N LEU A 405 -6.14 8.71 21.33
CA LEU A 405 -5.34 7.50 21.14
C LEU A 405 -4.91 7.33 19.67
N VAL A 406 -5.83 7.52 18.73
CA VAL A 406 -5.53 7.43 17.29
C VAL A 406 -4.42 8.43 16.90
N GLY A 407 -4.47 9.66 17.42
CA GLY A 407 -3.43 10.67 17.20
C GLY A 407 -2.05 10.22 17.71
N GLU A 408 -2.00 9.63 18.91
CA GLU A 408 -0.74 9.09 19.46
C GLU A 408 -0.22 7.88 18.66
N MET A 409 -1.11 7.01 18.18
CA MET A 409 -0.74 5.88 17.32
C MET A 409 -0.19 6.35 15.96
N GLN A 410 -0.78 7.40 15.36
CA GLN A 410 -0.23 8.02 14.14
C GLN A 410 1.20 8.52 14.36
N LYS A 411 1.46 9.26 15.45
CA LYS A 411 2.80 9.76 15.80
C LYS A 411 3.81 8.63 15.98
N ALA A 412 3.41 7.59 16.71
CA ALA A 412 4.28 6.43 16.94
C ALA A 412 4.63 5.71 15.63
N LEU A 413 3.65 5.51 14.75
CA LEU A 413 3.89 4.86 13.47
C LEU A 413 4.78 5.72 12.54
N ARG A 414 4.62 7.06 12.54
CA ARG A 414 5.55 7.96 11.84
C ARG A 414 7.00 7.78 12.32
N LYS A 415 7.22 7.64 13.64
CA LYS A 415 8.56 7.36 14.20
C LYS A 415 9.12 6.03 13.69
N GLN A 416 8.28 4.98 13.62
CA GLN A 416 8.71 3.68 13.09
C GLN A 416 9.08 3.76 11.59
N ILE A 417 8.30 4.48 10.78
CA ILE A 417 8.56 4.69 9.36
C ILE A 417 9.88 5.44 9.16
N ALA A 418 10.11 6.51 9.91
CA ALA A 418 11.36 7.28 9.88
C ALA A 418 12.58 6.41 10.21
N GLN A 419 12.49 5.62 11.30
CA GLN A 419 13.58 4.74 11.74
C GLN A 419 13.92 3.66 10.69
N ARG A 420 12.93 3.18 9.96
CA ARG A 420 13.12 2.19 8.88
C ARG A 420 13.59 2.81 7.56
N GLY A 421 13.54 4.13 7.44
CA GLY A 421 13.90 4.84 6.20
C GLY A 421 12.95 4.54 5.04
N ILE A 422 11.68 4.24 5.34
CA ILE A 422 10.63 4.05 4.34
C ILE A 422 10.10 5.44 3.97
N ALA A 423 9.87 5.65 2.68
CA ALA A 423 9.42 6.92 2.16
C ALA A 423 7.90 6.94 1.87
N ILE A 424 7.32 8.14 1.70
CA ILE A 424 5.91 8.32 1.39
C ILE A 424 5.75 9.09 0.08
N GLU A 425 4.88 8.60 -0.80
CA GLU A 425 4.46 9.26 -2.02
C GLU A 425 3.22 10.13 -1.75
N CYS A 426 3.37 11.44 -1.80
CA CYS A 426 2.28 12.38 -1.60
C CYS A 426 1.76 12.89 -2.94
N ASN A 427 0.44 12.90 -3.12
CA ASN A 427 -0.22 13.30 -4.37
C ASN A 427 -1.27 14.40 -4.05
N PRO A 428 -0.87 15.69 -3.91
CA PRO A 428 -1.74 16.72 -3.33
C PRO A 428 -3.11 16.86 -3.98
N THR A 429 -3.18 16.98 -5.31
CA THR A 429 -4.48 17.13 -6.01
C THR A 429 -5.35 15.88 -5.88
N SER A 430 -4.79 14.69 -6.12
CA SER A 430 -5.50 13.42 -5.97
C SER A 430 -6.06 13.28 -4.55
N ASN A 431 -5.22 13.51 -3.56
CA ASN A 431 -5.58 13.35 -2.15
C ASN A 431 -6.71 14.30 -1.71
N VAL A 432 -6.69 15.56 -2.13
CA VAL A 432 -7.78 16.51 -1.86
C VAL A 432 -9.08 16.09 -2.55
N LEU A 433 -9.01 15.52 -3.73
CA LEU A 433 -10.20 15.11 -4.50
C LEU A 433 -10.83 13.81 -3.99
N ILE A 434 -10.02 12.85 -3.55
CA ILE A 434 -10.47 11.51 -3.14
C ILE A 434 -10.77 11.45 -1.64
N SER A 435 -9.98 12.14 -0.81
CA SER A 435 -10.04 12.01 0.65
C SER A 435 -11.06 12.93 1.32
N ASN A 436 -11.17 12.80 2.63
CA ASN A 436 -12.14 13.54 3.46
C ASN A 436 -11.70 14.95 3.85
N PHE A 437 -10.52 15.41 3.48
CA PHE A 437 -10.12 16.81 3.70
C PHE A 437 -10.25 17.62 2.41
N LYS A 438 -10.63 18.91 2.54
CA LYS A 438 -11.00 19.77 1.40
C LYS A 438 -9.97 20.80 1.00
N TYR A 439 -8.97 21.01 1.84
CA TYR A 439 -8.03 22.11 1.69
C TYR A 439 -6.60 21.61 1.66
N PHE A 440 -5.81 22.09 0.70
CA PHE A 440 -4.38 21.76 0.59
C PHE A 440 -3.58 22.10 1.85
N MET A 441 -4.00 23.11 2.62
CA MET A 441 -3.41 23.45 3.92
C MET A 441 -3.50 22.34 4.97
N LYS A 442 -4.44 21.42 4.83
CA LYS A 442 -4.62 20.24 5.69
C LYS A 442 -4.01 18.97 5.09
N HIS A 443 -3.22 19.12 4.03
CA HIS A 443 -2.60 17.98 3.38
C HIS A 443 -1.54 17.33 4.27
N PRO A 444 -1.57 15.98 4.45
CA PRO A 444 -0.64 15.24 5.30
C PRO A 444 0.85 15.47 5.02
N ALA A 445 1.24 15.86 3.82
CA ALA A 445 2.64 16.16 3.48
C ALA A 445 3.29 17.16 4.45
N ILE A 446 2.53 18.18 4.92
CA ILE A 446 3.01 19.20 5.86
C ILE A 446 3.18 18.60 7.28
N VAL A 447 2.44 17.54 7.59
CA VAL A 447 2.60 16.78 8.85
C VAL A 447 3.79 15.82 8.76
N PHE A 448 3.99 15.20 7.61
CA PHE A 448 5.04 14.20 7.41
C PHE A 448 6.44 14.81 7.36
N ASN A 449 6.55 16.00 6.80
CA ASN A 449 7.81 16.72 6.72
C ASN A 449 7.55 18.20 6.98
N HIS A 450 8.30 18.78 7.89
CA HIS A 450 8.18 20.17 8.33
C HIS A 450 9.53 20.89 8.31
N TYR A 451 10.49 20.38 7.55
CA TYR A 451 11.84 20.90 7.41
C TYR A 451 11.82 22.41 7.13
N HIS A 452 12.47 23.19 7.98
CA HIS A 452 12.49 24.66 7.96
C HIS A 452 11.12 25.37 8.11
N LEU A 453 10.03 24.63 8.24
CA LEU A 453 8.71 25.24 8.44
C LEU A 453 8.39 25.49 9.91
N ASP A 454 8.78 24.59 10.81
CA ASP A 454 8.62 24.74 12.25
C ASP A 454 9.58 23.83 13.03
N ASP A 455 9.72 24.09 14.33
CA ASP A 455 10.64 23.40 15.24
C ASP A 455 9.95 22.29 16.04
N ARG A 456 9.14 21.44 15.40
CA ARG A 456 8.54 20.25 16.04
C ARG A 456 9.61 19.22 16.37
N GLN A 457 10.31 19.40 17.49
CA GLN A 457 11.44 18.55 17.88
C GLN A 457 11.06 17.09 18.16
N ASP A 458 9.79 16.83 18.54
CA ASP A 458 9.31 15.49 18.92
C ASP A 458 8.79 14.65 17.72
N GLU A 459 8.66 15.24 16.55
CA GLU A 459 8.18 14.59 15.34
C GLU A 459 9.29 14.45 14.30
N PRO A 460 9.47 13.25 13.70
CA PRO A 460 10.50 13.06 12.67
C PRO A 460 10.08 13.69 11.35
N ASN A 461 11.03 14.25 10.61
CA ASN A 461 10.84 14.54 9.20
C ASN A 461 10.91 13.25 8.39
N LEU A 462 9.80 12.84 7.82
CA LEU A 462 9.74 11.68 6.94
C LEU A 462 10.29 12.00 5.55
N TRP A 463 10.79 11.00 4.88
CA TRP A 463 11.12 11.10 3.46
C TRP A 463 9.82 11.10 2.66
N ILE A 464 9.52 12.21 1.99
CA ILE A 464 8.34 12.33 1.15
C ILE A 464 8.71 12.84 -0.24
N SER A 465 7.98 12.39 -1.25
CA SER A 465 8.00 12.94 -2.60
C SER A 465 6.64 13.53 -2.96
N ILE A 466 6.65 14.53 -3.83
CA ILE A 466 5.44 15.08 -4.42
C ILE A 466 5.28 14.53 -5.82
N ASN A 467 4.10 14.01 -6.11
CA ASN A 467 3.79 13.32 -7.36
C ASN A 467 2.43 13.78 -7.90
N THR A 468 2.17 13.45 -9.15
CA THR A 468 0.96 13.88 -9.88
C THR A 468 -0.19 12.88 -9.81
N ASP A 469 0.10 11.62 -9.44
CA ASP A 469 -0.85 10.53 -9.63
C ASP A 469 -1.33 10.43 -11.08
N ASP A 470 -2.58 10.08 -11.33
CA ASP A 470 -3.17 9.91 -12.67
C ASP A 470 -3.36 11.27 -13.38
N ILE A 471 -2.34 11.78 -14.05
CA ILE A 471 -2.34 13.08 -14.78
C ILE A 471 -3.58 13.22 -15.68
N GLY A 472 -3.93 12.17 -16.41
CA GLY A 472 -5.07 12.19 -17.33
C GLY A 472 -6.44 12.24 -16.64
N VAL A 473 -6.51 11.99 -15.32
CA VAL A 473 -7.73 12.03 -14.50
C VAL A 473 -7.82 13.31 -13.70
N PHE A 474 -6.71 13.69 -13.05
CA PHE A 474 -6.68 14.86 -12.15
C PHE A 474 -6.33 16.16 -12.86
N ASP A 475 -5.85 16.11 -14.12
CA ASP A 475 -5.45 17.25 -14.96
C ASP A 475 -4.51 18.19 -14.20
N THR A 476 -3.45 17.62 -13.71
CA THR A 476 -2.42 18.29 -12.94
C THR A 476 -1.05 18.12 -13.60
N SER A 477 -0.07 18.82 -13.11
CA SER A 477 1.34 18.67 -13.48
C SER A 477 2.21 18.75 -12.25
N LEU A 478 3.45 18.29 -12.33
CA LEU A 478 4.35 18.33 -11.19
C LEU A 478 4.58 19.75 -10.67
N SER A 479 4.76 20.72 -11.57
CA SER A 479 4.87 22.14 -11.18
C SER A 479 3.63 22.65 -10.48
N TYR A 480 2.46 22.22 -10.94
CA TYR A 480 1.20 22.64 -10.34
C TYR A 480 1.05 22.08 -8.93
N GLU A 481 1.44 20.82 -8.68
CA GLU A 481 1.44 20.23 -7.35
C GLU A 481 2.33 21.01 -6.37
N TYR A 482 3.54 21.39 -6.80
CA TYR A 482 4.44 22.23 -5.98
C TYR A 482 3.88 23.63 -5.75
N ALA A 483 3.28 24.25 -6.78
CA ALA A 483 2.66 25.57 -6.65
C ALA A 483 1.46 25.56 -5.69
N LEU A 484 0.65 24.51 -5.70
CA LEU A 484 -0.46 24.35 -4.76
C LEU A 484 0.02 24.24 -3.32
N LEU A 485 1.08 23.46 -3.06
CA LEU A 485 1.67 23.34 -1.73
C LEU A 485 2.30 24.65 -1.28
N PHE A 486 3.07 25.32 -2.16
CA PHE A 486 3.60 26.65 -1.86
C PHE A 486 2.48 27.59 -1.42
N ARG A 487 1.43 27.70 -2.22
CA ARG A 487 0.30 28.58 -1.91
C ARG A 487 -0.42 28.18 -0.61
N ALA A 488 -0.60 26.89 -0.38
CA ALA A 488 -1.24 26.39 0.83
C ALA A 488 -0.47 26.78 2.09
N ILE A 489 0.85 26.59 2.08
CA ILE A 489 1.72 26.90 3.23
C ILE A 489 1.78 28.40 3.45
N THR A 490 2.01 29.21 2.41
CA THR A 490 2.10 30.67 2.52
C THR A 490 0.79 31.29 3.02
N MET A 491 -0.38 30.82 2.52
CA MET A 491 -1.68 31.32 3.00
C MET A 491 -1.94 31.00 4.48
N GLN A 492 -1.49 29.85 4.96
CA GLN A 492 -1.66 29.48 6.37
C GLN A 492 -0.82 30.37 7.29
N ARG A 493 0.34 30.83 6.85
CA ARG A 493 1.36 31.47 7.68
C ARG A 493 1.48 32.99 7.51
N HIS A 494 0.81 33.57 6.52
CA HIS A 494 0.77 35.04 6.36
C HIS A 494 0.20 35.81 7.56
N SER A 495 -0.39 35.12 8.53
CA SER A 495 -0.85 35.72 9.80
C SER A 495 0.22 35.68 10.92
N GLU A 496 1.37 35.05 10.68
CA GLU A 496 2.45 34.95 11.68
C GLU A 496 3.44 36.11 11.50
N ASP A 497 3.72 36.82 12.59
CA ASP A 497 4.75 37.88 12.61
C ASP A 497 6.12 37.25 12.28
N ASN A 498 6.85 37.80 11.30
CA ASN A 498 8.14 37.34 10.77
C ASN A 498 8.15 36.14 9.81
N TRP A 499 7.07 35.89 9.10
CA TRP A 499 7.08 34.85 8.08
C TRP A 499 7.98 35.23 6.87
N ASN A 500 8.83 34.29 6.45
CA ASN A 500 9.69 34.42 5.28
C ASN A 500 9.35 33.32 4.25
N ASP A 501 9.01 33.71 3.03
CA ASP A 501 8.75 32.77 1.92
C ASP A 501 9.98 31.93 1.53
N ASP A 502 11.21 32.38 1.87
CA ASP A 502 12.44 31.63 1.59
C ASP A 502 12.42 30.24 2.27
N ALA A 503 11.90 30.14 3.49
CA ALA A 503 11.76 28.87 4.20
C ALA A 503 10.84 27.89 3.44
N VAL A 504 9.79 28.39 2.77
CA VAL A 504 8.91 27.55 1.94
C VAL A 504 9.62 27.08 0.69
N TYR A 505 10.42 27.93 0.07
CA TYR A 505 11.24 27.52 -1.08
C TYR A 505 12.26 26.44 -0.70
N GLU A 506 12.95 26.59 0.42
CA GLU A 506 13.90 25.60 0.93
C GLU A 506 13.21 24.27 1.25
N TYR A 507 12.03 24.33 1.88
CA TYR A 507 11.20 23.16 2.13
C TYR A 507 10.82 22.44 0.83
N LEU A 508 10.30 23.15 -0.16
CA LEU A 508 9.87 22.56 -1.43
C LEU A 508 11.07 22.03 -2.23
N ASP A 509 12.21 22.71 -2.20
CA ASP A 509 13.43 22.19 -2.83
C ASP A 509 13.91 20.91 -2.14
N ARG A 510 13.81 20.81 -0.83
CA ARG A 510 14.09 19.56 -0.11
C ARG A 510 13.17 18.43 -0.54
N LEU A 511 11.86 18.69 -0.72
CA LEU A 511 10.93 17.70 -1.22
C LEU A 511 11.26 17.26 -2.65
N ARG A 512 11.69 18.20 -3.49
CA ARG A 512 12.15 17.91 -4.86
C ARG A 512 13.39 17.00 -4.85
N GLN A 513 14.37 17.29 -3.99
CA GLN A 513 15.55 16.46 -3.81
C GLN A 513 15.19 15.05 -3.32
N ASN A 514 14.31 14.95 -2.33
CA ASN A 514 13.78 13.68 -1.85
C ASN A 514 13.17 12.87 -2.99
N GLY A 515 12.30 13.49 -3.82
CA GLY A 515 11.68 12.83 -4.97
C GLY A 515 12.70 12.28 -5.97
N HIS A 516 13.81 12.99 -6.18
CA HIS A 516 14.90 12.51 -7.02
C HIS A 516 15.65 11.34 -6.39
N GLU A 517 15.97 11.41 -5.09
CA GLU A 517 16.68 10.36 -4.37
C GLU A 517 15.85 9.08 -4.20
N MET A 518 14.52 9.22 -4.10
CA MET A 518 13.57 8.12 -3.93
C MET A 518 13.19 7.42 -5.24
N ALA A 519 13.55 7.98 -6.40
CA ALA A 519 13.27 7.36 -7.69
C ALA A 519 13.96 5.99 -7.79
N PHE A 520 13.21 4.92 -8.11
CA PHE A 520 13.74 3.56 -8.06
C PHE A 520 14.95 3.34 -8.97
N ARG A 521 15.03 4.03 -10.08
CA ARG A 521 16.18 3.96 -10.98
C ARG A 521 17.44 4.58 -10.38
N ASN A 522 17.31 5.69 -9.65
CA ASN A 522 18.46 6.35 -9.02
C ASN A 522 19.03 5.57 -7.83
N ALA A 523 18.19 4.77 -7.15
CA ALA A 523 18.65 3.92 -6.06
C ALA A 523 19.68 2.87 -6.50
N THR A 524 19.67 2.49 -7.78
CA THR A 524 20.59 1.51 -8.36
C THR A 524 21.91 2.13 -8.83
N ASP A 525 21.88 3.37 -9.33
CA ASP A 525 23.11 4.09 -9.75
C ASP A 525 23.92 4.61 -8.55
N ASN A 526 23.27 4.91 -7.42
CA ASN A 526 23.91 5.44 -6.21
C ASN A 526 24.68 4.39 -5.39
N SER A 527 24.66 3.10 -5.74
CA SER A 527 25.55 2.12 -5.13
C SER A 527 27.04 2.40 -5.41
N LYS A 528 27.33 3.28 -6.39
CA LYS A 528 28.69 3.73 -6.73
C LYS A 528 29.14 5.02 -6.05
N THR A 529 28.28 5.73 -5.34
CA THR A 529 28.55 7.07 -4.79
C THR A 529 28.14 7.28 -3.33
N ARG A 530 27.84 6.22 -2.57
CA ARG A 530 27.57 6.38 -1.13
C ARG A 530 28.84 6.13 -0.32
N PHE A 531 29.48 7.23 0.03
CA PHE A 531 30.33 7.34 1.22
C PHE A 531 29.50 7.86 2.40
#